data_ba21777b25a75e019542cfe2b317544d
#
_entry.id   ba21777b25a75e019542cfe2b317544d
#
_cell.length_a   1.000
_cell.length_b   1.000
_cell.length_c   1.000
_cell.angle_alpha   90.00
_cell.angle_beta   90.00
_cell.angle_gamma   90.00
#
_symmetry.space_group_name_H-M   'P 1'
#
loop_
_entity.id
_entity.type
_entity.pdbx_description
1 polymer ?
#
loop_
_entity_poly.entity_id
_entity_poly.type
_entity_poly.pdbx_seq_one_letter_code
_entity_poly.pdbx_strand_id
1 'polypeptide(L)'
;MPTFDLPGRRLGTSGGRPGARPLALARRAPWAASAYVAAVQSGAYVLRPLPEADREAVLRAHSTNVDNLRAGRWHTLLTSAFLVEEPLDPAHGAILLGILGGAETVWGSRRTAAVFAFGHLGASLLVYGGLRATDASKETRSAVDVGASYGLNAVLGAAAASLPHRAARAVAAAGVLGLVVRPLVREGRTFTDAGHLAALLLGLGAGHKGAFTRG
;
A
#
# COMPACT_ATOMS: atom_id res chain seq x y z
N MET A 1 69.70 -35.18 -17.69
CA MET A 1 68.26 -35.14 -18.14
C MET A 1 67.43 -34.74 -16.93
N PRO A 2 66.85 -33.55 -16.87
CA PRO A 2 65.94 -33.16 -15.80
C PRO A 2 64.48 -33.49 -16.22
N THR A 3 63.80 -34.20 -15.36
CA THR A 3 62.36 -34.53 -15.45
C THR A 3 61.55 -33.26 -15.08
N PHE A 4 60.67 -32.82 -16.00
CA PHE A 4 59.70 -31.75 -15.77
C PHE A 4 58.43 -32.36 -15.13
N ASP A 5 58.15 -31.89 -13.88
CA ASP A 5 56.90 -32.16 -13.16
C ASP A 5 55.86 -31.12 -13.55
N LEU A 6 54.72 -31.53 -14.12
CA LEU A 6 53.58 -30.70 -14.47
C LEU A 6 52.61 -30.62 -13.28
N PRO A 7 52.19 -29.42 -12.83
CA PRO A 7 51.23 -29.32 -11.73
C PRO A 7 49.80 -29.71 -12.20
N GLY A 8 49.25 -30.72 -11.51
CA GLY A 8 47.91 -31.23 -11.73
C GLY A 8 46.81 -30.17 -11.49
N ARG A 9 46.11 -29.83 -12.54
CA ARG A 9 44.95 -28.94 -12.54
C ARG A 9 43.77 -29.68 -11.89
N ARG A 10 43.48 -29.39 -10.60
CA ARG A 10 42.26 -29.85 -9.95
C ARG A 10 41.09 -29.09 -10.56
N LEU A 11 40.26 -29.75 -11.38
CA LEU A 11 38.95 -29.32 -11.78
C LEU A 11 38.03 -29.39 -10.56
N GLY A 12 37.82 -28.24 -9.92
CA GLY A 12 36.80 -28.08 -8.87
C GLY A 12 35.42 -28.19 -9.49
N THR A 13 34.78 -29.33 -9.34
CA THR A 13 33.35 -29.49 -9.64
C THR A 13 32.57 -28.68 -8.59
N SER A 14 32.17 -27.46 -8.94
CA SER A 14 31.20 -26.71 -8.15
C SER A 14 29.82 -27.38 -8.28
N GLY A 15 29.59 -28.35 -7.42
CA GLY A 15 28.27 -28.96 -7.22
C GLY A 15 27.32 -27.93 -6.59
N GLY A 16 26.80 -27.02 -7.40
CA GLY A 16 25.70 -26.16 -6.98
C GLY A 16 24.48 -27.03 -6.64
N ARG A 17 24.06 -27.02 -5.38
CA ARG A 17 22.89 -27.75 -4.89
C ARG A 17 21.66 -27.31 -5.69
N PRO A 18 21.05 -28.19 -6.51
CA PRO A 18 19.91 -27.80 -7.38
C PRO A 18 18.62 -27.41 -6.65
N GLY A 19 18.55 -27.65 -5.32
CA GLY A 19 17.33 -27.35 -4.54
C GLY A 19 17.24 -25.94 -3.94
N ALA A 20 18.33 -25.13 -3.97
CA ALA A 20 18.31 -23.82 -3.31
C ALA A 20 17.61 -22.70 -4.12
N ARG A 21 17.55 -22.83 -5.45
CA ARG A 21 16.93 -21.81 -6.34
C ARG A 21 15.42 -21.64 -6.19
N PRO A 22 14.60 -22.70 -6.19
CA PRO A 22 13.15 -22.54 -6.08
C PRO A 22 12.72 -21.98 -4.72
N LEU A 23 13.38 -22.36 -3.62
CA LEU A 23 13.10 -21.81 -2.28
C LEU A 23 13.52 -20.33 -2.14
N ALA A 24 14.60 -19.92 -2.79
CA ALA A 24 15.02 -18.52 -2.81
C ALA A 24 14.08 -17.64 -3.65
N LEU A 25 13.53 -18.16 -4.74
CA LEU A 25 12.52 -17.49 -5.55
C LEU A 25 11.18 -17.38 -4.80
N ALA A 26 10.76 -18.45 -4.11
CA ALA A 26 9.54 -18.47 -3.30
C ALA A 26 9.61 -17.46 -2.13
N ARG A 27 10.79 -17.26 -1.52
CA ARG A 27 11.02 -16.25 -0.47
C ARG A 27 10.96 -14.80 -0.98
N ARG A 28 11.10 -14.58 -2.28
CA ARG A 28 11.02 -13.25 -2.92
C ARG A 28 9.64 -12.99 -3.54
N ALA A 29 8.75 -13.97 -3.56
CA ALA A 29 7.41 -13.77 -4.05
C ALA A 29 6.63 -12.82 -3.12
N PRO A 30 5.85 -11.87 -3.65
CA PRO A 30 5.10 -10.90 -2.85
C PRO A 30 3.80 -11.52 -2.29
N TRP A 31 3.96 -12.48 -1.37
CA TRP A 31 2.85 -13.24 -0.82
C TRP A 31 1.86 -12.41 -0.03
N ALA A 32 2.35 -11.45 0.77
CA ALA A 32 1.48 -10.61 1.59
C ALA A 32 0.67 -9.64 0.72
N ALA A 33 1.27 -9.05 -0.30
CA ALA A 33 0.57 -8.21 -1.27
C ALA A 33 -0.47 -9.03 -2.05
N SER A 34 -0.10 -10.24 -2.51
CA SER A 34 -1.03 -11.12 -3.21
C SER A 34 -2.20 -11.56 -2.34
N ALA A 35 -1.94 -11.94 -1.09
CA ALA A 35 -2.96 -12.32 -0.13
C ALA A 35 -3.89 -11.15 0.20
N TYR A 36 -3.33 -9.93 0.36
CA TYR A 36 -4.10 -8.72 0.60
C TYR A 36 -5.05 -8.40 -0.58
N VAL A 37 -4.54 -8.37 -1.81
CA VAL A 37 -5.35 -8.11 -3.00
C VAL A 37 -6.44 -9.18 -3.16
N ALA A 38 -6.10 -10.46 -2.93
CA ALA A 38 -7.07 -11.53 -2.96
C ALA A 38 -8.14 -11.38 -1.88
N ALA A 39 -7.79 -10.95 -0.66
CA ALA A 39 -8.74 -10.71 0.42
C ALA A 39 -9.71 -9.56 0.08
N VAL A 40 -9.20 -8.42 -0.42
CA VAL A 40 -10.01 -7.28 -0.86
C VAL A 40 -10.97 -7.71 -1.98
N GLN A 41 -10.47 -8.41 -2.98
CA GLN A 41 -11.26 -8.88 -4.11
C GLN A 41 -12.33 -9.89 -3.69
N SER A 42 -11.97 -10.84 -2.82
CA SER A 42 -12.92 -11.82 -2.30
C SER A 42 -14.02 -11.16 -1.48
N GLY A 43 -13.67 -10.17 -0.64
CA GLY A 43 -14.64 -9.38 0.11
C GLY A 43 -15.65 -8.68 -0.79
N ALA A 44 -15.19 -8.04 -1.86
CA ALA A 44 -16.05 -7.38 -2.84
C ALA A 44 -16.98 -8.37 -3.55
N TYR A 45 -16.47 -9.54 -3.95
CA TYR A 45 -17.32 -10.57 -4.56
C TYR A 45 -18.35 -11.16 -3.60
N VAL A 46 -18.04 -11.27 -2.31
CA VAL A 46 -19.00 -11.71 -1.28
C VAL A 46 -20.11 -10.68 -1.08
N LEU A 47 -19.79 -9.39 -1.15
CA LEU A 47 -20.77 -8.31 -0.98
C LEU A 47 -21.62 -8.06 -2.24
N ARG A 48 -21.10 -8.36 -3.41
CA ARG A 48 -21.73 -8.08 -4.70
C ARG A 48 -23.17 -8.63 -4.86
N PRO A 49 -23.51 -9.86 -4.43
CA PRO A 49 -24.84 -10.41 -4.59
C PRO A 49 -25.86 -9.86 -3.58
N LEU A 50 -25.43 -9.09 -2.57
CA LEU A 50 -26.34 -8.51 -1.59
C LEU A 50 -27.21 -7.41 -2.23
N PRO A 51 -28.46 -7.24 -1.77
CA PRO A 51 -29.26 -6.06 -2.08
C PRO A 51 -28.47 -4.79 -1.77
N GLU A 52 -28.64 -3.74 -2.56
CA GLU A 52 -27.88 -2.49 -2.44
C GLU A 52 -27.91 -1.91 -1.00
N ALA A 53 -29.09 -1.91 -0.38
CA ALA A 53 -29.26 -1.42 1.00
C ALA A 53 -28.44 -2.22 2.02
N ASP A 54 -28.35 -3.55 1.87
CA ASP A 54 -27.61 -4.42 2.78
C ASP A 54 -26.10 -4.25 2.55
N ARG A 55 -25.67 -4.16 1.28
CA ARG A 55 -24.29 -3.89 0.91
C ARG A 55 -23.82 -2.54 1.47
N GLU A 56 -24.61 -1.48 1.28
CA GLU A 56 -24.32 -0.16 1.83
C GLU A 56 -24.25 -0.19 3.36
N ALA A 57 -25.16 -0.91 4.02
CA ALA A 57 -25.14 -1.04 5.48
C ALA A 57 -23.84 -1.70 5.98
N VAL A 58 -23.35 -2.75 5.31
CA VAL A 58 -22.06 -3.39 5.62
C VAL A 58 -20.90 -2.43 5.40
N LEU A 59 -20.83 -1.78 4.24
CA LEU A 59 -19.77 -0.81 3.92
C LEU A 59 -19.76 0.33 4.94
N ARG A 60 -20.90 0.88 5.28
CA ARG A 60 -21.07 1.95 6.27
C ARG A 60 -20.64 1.51 7.68
N ALA A 61 -20.97 0.29 8.09
CA ALA A 61 -20.60 -0.24 9.39
C ALA A 61 -19.07 -0.41 9.57
N HIS A 62 -18.35 -0.63 8.47
CA HIS A 62 -16.89 -0.86 8.44
C HIS A 62 -16.10 0.32 7.86
N SER A 63 -16.76 1.36 7.40
CA SER A 63 -16.15 2.58 6.87
C SER A 63 -15.52 3.40 7.99
N THR A 64 -14.34 3.95 7.74
CA THR A 64 -13.79 4.99 8.61
C THR A 64 -14.50 6.30 8.32
N ASN A 65 -15.23 6.82 9.29
CA ASN A 65 -15.86 8.13 9.22
C ASN A 65 -15.99 8.75 10.62
N VAL A 66 -16.38 10.03 10.69
CA VAL A 66 -16.46 10.78 11.96
C VAL A 66 -17.45 10.13 12.91
N ASP A 67 -18.61 9.66 12.41
CA ASP A 67 -19.67 9.12 13.25
C ASP A 67 -19.29 7.76 13.85
N ASN A 68 -18.63 6.89 13.08
CA ASN A 68 -18.10 5.62 13.57
C ASN A 68 -17.01 5.83 14.64
N LEU A 69 -16.08 6.76 14.40
CA LEU A 69 -15.03 7.06 15.38
C LEU A 69 -15.58 7.68 16.67
N ARG A 70 -16.60 8.55 16.57
CA ARG A 70 -17.31 9.09 17.74
C ARG A 70 -18.06 8.01 18.53
N ALA A 71 -18.62 7.02 17.84
CA ALA A 71 -19.27 5.86 18.45
C ALA A 71 -18.27 4.84 19.02
N GLY A 72 -16.97 5.13 19.03
CA GLY A 72 -15.93 4.24 19.56
C GLY A 72 -15.58 3.07 18.65
N ARG A 73 -16.01 3.08 17.36
CA ARG A 73 -15.76 2.00 16.41
C ARG A 73 -14.36 2.12 15.76
N TRP A 74 -13.32 2.12 16.59
CA TRP A 74 -11.93 2.28 16.13
C TRP A 74 -11.44 1.17 15.21
N HIS A 75 -12.06 -0.01 15.24
CA HIS A 75 -11.77 -1.11 14.33
C HIS A 75 -11.97 -0.73 12.86
N THR A 76 -12.84 0.26 12.58
CA THR A 76 -13.09 0.75 11.21
C THR A 76 -11.84 1.32 10.56
N LEU A 77 -10.90 1.86 11.33
CA LEU A 77 -9.58 2.27 10.83
C LEU A 77 -8.81 1.14 10.13
N LEU A 78 -9.03 -0.11 10.53
CA LEU A 78 -8.41 -1.27 9.91
C LEU A 78 -9.32 -1.91 8.86
N THR A 79 -10.60 -2.10 9.19
CA THR A 79 -11.53 -2.83 8.32
C THR A 79 -11.80 -2.10 7.02
N SER A 80 -11.82 -0.75 7.04
CA SER A 80 -12.00 0.05 5.83
C SER A 80 -10.95 -0.21 4.75
N ALA A 81 -9.74 -0.56 5.12
CA ALA A 81 -8.67 -0.89 4.18
C ALA A 81 -8.92 -2.19 3.39
N PHE A 82 -9.78 -3.08 3.88
CA PHE A 82 -10.04 -4.38 3.28
C PHE A 82 -11.35 -4.45 2.48
N LEU A 83 -12.13 -3.38 2.49
CA LEU A 83 -13.39 -3.31 1.77
C LEU A 83 -13.27 -2.34 0.60
N VAL A 84 -14.00 -2.63 -0.46
CA VAL A 84 -14.22 -1.76 -1.61
C VAL A 84 -15.69 -1.85 -2.02
N GLU A 85 -16.20 -0.79 -2.61
CA GLU A 85 -17.62 -0.72 -3.00
C GLU A 85 -17.95 -1.70 -4.12
N GLU A 86 -17.01 -1.87 -5.07
CA GLU A 86 -17.14 -2.79 -6.20
C GLU A 86 -15.85 -3.61 -6.35
N PRO A 87 -15.94 -4.82 -6.94
CA PRO A 87 -14.75 -5.61 -7.27
C PRO A 87 -13.77 -4.80 -8.11
N LEU A 88 -12.49 -4.88 -7.75
CA LEU A 88 -11.43 -4.23 -8.50
C LEU A 88 -11.43 -4.74 -9.92
N ASP A 89 -11.46 -3.86 -10.90
CA ASP A 89 -11.17 -4.24 -12.27
C ASP A 89 -9.70 -4.70 -12.43
N PRO A 90 -9.38 -5.44 -13.51
CA PRO A 90 -8.04 -6.00 -13.67
C PRO A 90 -6.91 -4.95 -13.65
N ALA A 91 -7.15 -3.74 -14.14
CA ALA A 91 -6.12 -2.70 -14.17
C ALA A 91 -5.83 -2.16 -12.76
N HIS A 92 -6.87 -1.86 -11.98
CA HIS A 92 -6.72 -1.43 -10.59
C HIS A 92 -6.11 -2.52 -9.71
N GLY A 93 -6.55 -3.77 -9.89
CA GLY A 93 -5.95 -4.92 -9.20
C GLY A 93 -4.46 -5.10 -9.52
N ALA A 94 -4.08 -4.96 -10.79
CA ALA A 94 -2.69 -5.03 -11.23
C ALA A 94 -1.84 -3.87 -10.68
N ILE A 95 -2.36 -2.64 -10.65
CA ILE A 95 -1.68 -1.48 -10.06
C ILE A 95 -1.44 -1.70 -8.57
N LEU A 96 -2.47 -2.11 -7.83
CA LEU A 96 -2.39 -2.38 -6.40
C LEU A 96 -1.34 -3.47 -6.11
N LEU A 97 -1.41 -4.60 -6.82
CA LEU A 97 -0.46 -5.70 -6.69
C LEU A 97 0.96 -5.28 -7.13
N GLY A 98 1.09 -4.52 -8.22
CA GLY A 98 2.38 -4.05 -8.73
C GLY A 98 3.11 -3.14 -7.74
N ILE A 99 2.41 -2.19 -7.14
CA ILE A 99 3.01 -1.25 -6.17
C ILE A 99 3.31 -1.97 -4.85
N LEU A 100 2.34 -2.67 -4.25
CA LEU A 100 2.53 -3.37 -2.99
C LEU A 100 3.52 -4.54 -3.13
N GLY A 101 3.39 -5.33 -4.18
CA GLY A 101 4.27 -6.46 -4.47
C GLY A 101 5.69 -6.00 -4.78
N GLY A 102 5.86 -4.92 -5.56
CA GLY A 102 7.16 -4.30 -5.81
C GLY A 102 7.82 -3.82 -4.52
N ALA A 103 7.07 -3.13 -3.65
CA ALA A 103 7.57 -2.73 -2.34
C ALA A 103 7.93 -3.94 -1.47
N GLU A 104 7.10 -4.97 -1.44
CA GLU A 104 7.33 -6.18 -0.66
C GLU A 104 8.59 -6.94 -1.11
N THR A 105 8.86 -7.02 -2.41
CA THR A 105 10.08 -7.66 -2.92
C THR A 105 11.35 -6.94 -2.50
N VAL A 106 11.28 -5.61 -2.33
CA VAL A 106 12.42 -4.76 -1.95
C VAL A 106 12.56 -4.65 -0.43
N TRP A 107 11.47 -4.45 0.30
CA TRP A 107 11.49 -4.14 1.74
C TRP A 107 11.11 -5.33 2.62
N GLY A 108 10.48 -6.34 2.05
CA GLY A 108 9.85 -7.46 2.77
C GLY A 108 8.45 -7.11 3.29
N SER A 109 7.65 -8.16 3.55
CA SER A 109 6.23 -8.06 3.90
C SER A 109 5.95 -7.18 5.12
N ARG A 110 6.76 -7.35 6.20
CA ARG A 110 6.55 -6.59 7.45
C ARG A 110 6.67 -5.08 7.26
N ARG A 111 7.66 -4.64 6.50
CA ARG A 111 7.89 -3.21 6.26
C ARG A 111 6.85 -2.62 5.33
N THR A 112 6.52 -3.33 4.27
CA THR A 112 5.46 -2.91 3.34
C THR A 112 4.14 -2.77 4.08
N ALA A 113 3.76 -3.75 4.91
CA ALA A 113 2.56 -3.69 5.73
C ALA A 113 2.61 -2.54 6.76
N ALA A 114 3.77 -2.28 7.38
CA ALA A 114 3.92 -1.17 8.34
C ALA A 114 3.77 0.20 7.67
N VAL A 115 4.37 0.41 6.49
CA VAL A 115 4.22 1.66 5.72
C VAL A 115 2.78 1.84 5.26
N PHE A 116 2.16 0.77 4.76
CA PHE A 116 0.76 0.78 4.35
C PHE A 116 -0.16 1.16 5.52
N ALA A 117 -0.03 0.46 6.65
CA ALA A 117 -0.84 0.72 7.84
C ALA A 117 -0.60 2.13 8.40
N PHE A 118 0.65 2.57 8.49
CA PHE A 118 1.00 3.93 8.93
C PHE A 118 0.33 5.00 8.07
N GLY A 119 0.39 4.84 6.75
CA GLY A 119 -0.24 5.78 5.82
C GLY A 119 -1.76 5.74 5.88
N HIS A 120 -2.35 4.54 5.91
CA HIS A 120 -3.80 4.38 5.96
C HIS A 120 -4.38 4.94 7.26
N LEU A 121 -3.86 4.54 8.40
CA LEU A 121 -4.31 5.01 9.71
C LEU A 121 -4.03 6.50 9.89
N GLY A 122 -2.83 6.96 9.53
CA GLY A 122 -2.43 8.34 9.68
C GLY A 122 -3.26 9.30 8.82
N ALA A 123 -3.46 8.97 7.54
CA ALA A 123 -4.30 9.78 6.65
C ALA A 123 -5.76 9.79 7.11
N SER A 124 -6.32 8.65 7.49
CA SER A 124 -7.67 8.57 8.05
C SER A 124 -7.83 9.46 9.27
N LEU A 125 -6.91 9.39 10.23
CA LEU A 125 -6.97 10.23 11.43
C LEU A 125 -6.84 11.72 11.11
N LEU A 126 -5.98 12.10 10.17
CA LEU A 126 -5.82 13.49 9.74
C LEU A 126 -7.08 14.02 9.06
N VAL A 127 -7.66 13.25 8.12
CA VAL A 127 -8.88 13.63 7.41
C VAL A 127 -10.04 13.79 8.38
N TYR A 128 -10.32 12.75 9.18
CA TYR A 128 -11.48 12.76 10.07
C TYR A 128 -11.32 13.68 11.27
N GLY A 129 -10.07 13.89 11.74
CA GLY A 129 -9.75 14.95 12.68
C GLY A 129 -10.03 16.33 12.10
N GLY A 130 -9.65 16.58 10.86
CA GLY A 130 -9.95 17.82 10.13
C GLY A 130 -11.45 18.04 9.91
N LEU A 131 -12.17 17.03 9.41
CA LEU A 131 -13.62 17.12 9.21
C LEU A 131 -14.39 17.38 10.51
N ARG A 132 -13.89 16.83 11.62
CA ARG A 132 -14.45 17.11 12.93
C ARG A 132 -14.20 18.55 13.39
N ALA A 133 -13.01 19.09 13.11
CA ALA A 133 -12.61 20.42 13.52
C ALA A 133 -13.26 21.55 12.69
N THR A 134 -13.68 21.24 11.45
CA THR A 134 -14.25 22.21 10.50
C THR A 134 -15.78 22.18 10.43
N ASP A 135 -16.48 21.48 11.35
CA ASP A 135 -17.93 21.31 11.33
C ASP A 135 -18.48 20.93 9.95
N ALA A 136 -17.80 19.98 9.28
CA ALA A 136 -18.21 19.47 7.99
C ALA A 136 -19.68 19.02 8.02
N SER A 137 -20.36 19.02 6.85
CA SER A 137 -21.77 18.63 6.73
C SER A 137 -22.01 17.21 7.27
N LYS A 138 -23.24 16.89 7.65
CA LYS A 138 -23.61 15.56 8.15
C LYS A 138 -23.31 14.49 7.11
N GLU A 139 -23.61 14.76 5.85
CA GLU A 139 -23.36 13.87 4.72
C GLU A 139 -21.87 13.53 4.60
N THR A 140 -21.01 14.53 4.69
CA THR A 140 -19.53 14.34 4.63
C THR A 140 -19.02 13.56 5.84
N ARG A 141 -19.55 13.84 7.05
CA ARG A 141 -19.11 13.14 8.28
C ARG A 141 -19.51 11.67 8.33
N SER A 142 -20.63 11.30 7.69
CA SER A 142 -21.15 9.94 7.63
C SER A 142 -20.88 9.24 6.29
N ALA A 143 -20.11 9.86 5.40
CA ALA A 143 -19.80 9.28 4.10
C ALA A 143 -19.09 7.94 4.24
N VAL A 144 -19.36 7.04 3.30
CA VAL A 144 -18.60 5.78 3.18
C VAL A 144 -17.22 6.11 2.64
N ASP A 145 -16.20 5.70 3.37
CA ASP A 145 -14.80 5.78 2.96
C ASP A 145 -14.12 4.45 3.27
N VAL A 146 -14.00 3.66 2.24
CA VAL A 146 -13.40 2.33 2.25
C VAL A 146 -12.39 2.23 1.11
N GLY A 147 -11.40 1.37 1.26
CA GLY A 147 -10.43 1.09 0.21
C GLY A 147 -8.98 1.14 0.66
N ALA A 148 -8.13 0.59 -0.19
CA ALA A 148 -6.70 0.47 -0.01
C ALA A 148 -5.93 1.76 -0.32
N SER A 149 -6.58 2.77 -0.85
CA SER A 149 -5.94 3.89 -1.56
C SER A 149 -5.01 4.74 -0.68
N TYR A 150 -5.37 5.00 0.58
CA TYR A 150 -4.48 5.73 1.50
C TYR A 150 -3.20 4.95 1.78
N GLY A 151 -3.33 3.65 2.11
CA GLY A 151 -2.16 2.80 2.33
C GLY A 151 -1.28 2.69 1.07
N LEU A 152 -1.90 2.56 -0.10
CA LEU A 152 -1.22 2.51 -1.39
C LEU A 152 -0.43 3.80 -1.68
N ASN A 153 -1.04 4.98 -1.46
CA ASN A 153 -0.38 6.27 -1.64
C ASN A 153 0.81 6.44 -0.69
N ALA A 154 0.71 5.95 0.55
CA ALA A 154 1.84 5.98 1.48
C ALA A 154 3.00 5.08 1.01
N VAL A 155 2.70 3.86 0.54
CA VAL A 155 3.73 2.96 -0.01
C VAL A 155 4.38 3.59 -1.25
N LEU A 156 3.60 4.21 -2.13
CA LEU A 156 4.09 4.91 -3.31
C LEU A 156 5.02 6.09 -2.94
N GLY A 157 4.61 6.90 -1.96
CA GLY A 157 5.42 8.01 -1.44
C GLY A 157 6.73 7.52 -0.81
N ALA A 158 6.66 6.48 0.01
CA ALA A 158 7.85 5.89 0.62
C ALA A 158 8.80 5.29 -0.42
N ALA A 159 8.27 4.64 -1.46
CA ALA A 159 9.06 4.10 -2.56
C ALA A 159 9.78 5.22 -3.33
N ALA A 160 9.08 6.29 -3.68
CA ALA A 160 9.67 7.44 -4.36
C ALA A 160 10.81 8.08 -3.52
N ALA A 161 10.59 8.25 -2.21
CA ALA A 161 11.59 8.83 -1.31
C ALA A 161 12.78 7.91 -1.01
N SER A 162 12.64 6.61 -1.22
CA SER A 162 13.69 5.60 -0.95
C SER A 162 14.65 5.38 -2.12
N LEU A 163 14.43 6.02 -3.28
CA LEU A 163 15.33 5.89 -4.44
C LEU A 163 16.75 6.36 -4.11
N PRO A 164 17.80 5.68 -4.61
CA PRO A 164 19.18 5.96 -4.21
C PRO A 164 19.68 7.34 -4.69
N HIS A 165 19.29 7.77 -5.88
CA HIS A 165 19.77 9.01 -6.47
C HIS A 165 18.87 10.20 -6.15
N ARG A 166 19.44 11.32 -5.69
CA ARG A 166 18.69 12.55 -5.33
C ARG A 166 17.79 13.06 -6.47
N ALA A 167 18.31 13.08 -7.70
CA ALA A 167 17.53 13.50 -8.87
C ALA A 167 16.35 12.55 -9.11
N ALA A 168 16.56 11.23 -9.06
CA ALA A 168 15.49 10.25 -9.21
C ALA A 168 14.42 10.39 -8.13
N ARG A 169 14.81 10.62 -6.86
CA ARG A 169 13.86 10.90 -5.77
C ARG A 169 13.04 12.15 -6.04
N ALA A 170 13.69 13.24 -6.45
CA ALA A 170 13.02 14.50 -6.72
C ALA A 170 12.01 14.36 -7.87
N VAL A 171 12.41 13.72 -8.96
CA VAL A 171 11.52 13.47 -10.11
C VAL A 171 10.37 12.54 -9.73
N ALA A 172 10.64 11.43 -9.03
CA ALA A 172 9.59 10.51 -8.59
C ALA A 172 8.62 11.18 -7.62
N ALA A 173 9.13 11.91 -6.61
CA ALA A 173 8.30 12.64 -5.65
C ALA A 173 7.44 13.71 -6.34
N ALA A 174 8.01 14.49 -7.26
CA ALA A 174 7.27 15.48 -8.05
C ALA A 174 6.18 14.82 -8.92
N GLY A 175 6.51 13.70 -9.56
CA GLY A 175 5.56 12.95 -10.38
C GLY A 175 4.37 12.43 -9.58
N VAL A 176 4.62 11.74 -8.45
CA VAL A 176 3.53 11.20 -7.62
C VAL A 176 2.72 12.32 -6.93
N LEU A 177 3.37 13.42 -6.51
CA LEU A 177 2.68 14.60 -5.99
C LEU A 177 1.77 15.23 -7.05
N GLY A 178 2.26 15.39 -8.28
CA GLY A 178 1.47 15.93 -9.38
C GLY A 178 0.22 15.09 -9.68
N LEU A 179 0.34 13.76 -9.64
CA LEU A 179 -0.79 12.85 -9.83
C LEU A 179 -1.84 13.01 -8.71
N VAL A 180 -1.41 13.09 -7.45
CA VAL A 180 -2.31 13.15 -6.29
C VAL A 180 -2.88 14.54 -6.06
N VAL A 181 -2.17 15.61 -6.41
CA VAL A 181 -2.65 16.99 -6.30
C VAL A 181 -3.65 17.33 -7.41
N ARG A 182 -3.56 16.69 -8.57
CA ARG A 182 -4.43 16.97 -9.72
C ARG A 182 -5.94 16.92 -9.39
N PRO A 183 -6.49 15.94 -8.65
CA PRO A 183 -7.91 15.95 -8.23
C PRO A 183 -8.26 17.11 -7.32
N LEU A 184 -7.35 17.55 -6.43
CA LEU A 184 -7.59 18.63 -5.47
C LEU A 184 -7.79 20.00 -6.12
N VAL A 185 -7.26 20.22 -7.33
CA VAL A 185 -7.39 21.49 -8.07
C VAL A 185 -8.54 21.49 -9.08
N ARG A 186 -9.29 20.39 -9.18
CA ARG A 186 -10.47 20.28 -10.05
C ARG A 186 -11.74 20.64 -9.30
N GLU A 187 -12.78 20.98 -10.04
CA GLU A 187 -14.16 21.03 -9.52
C GLU A 187 -14.59 19.62 -9.08
N GLY A 188 -15.35 19.55 -7.99
CA GLY A 188 -15.80 18.25 -7.44
C GLY A 188 -14.80 17.55 -6.54
N ARG A 189 -13.76 18.27 -6.04
CA ARG A 189 -12.82 17.74 -5.04
C ARG A 189 -13.56 17.17 -3.82
N THR A 190 -13.07 16.06 -3.30
CA THR A 190 -13.60 15.38 -2.13
C THR A 190 -12.62 15.44 -0.96
N PHE A 191 -13.09 15.13 0.24
CA PHE A 191 -12.21 14.98 1.40
C PHE A 191 -11.23 13.80 1.22
N THR A 192 -11.62 12.79 0.43
CA THR A 192 -10.78 11.63 0.09
C THR A 192 -9.53 12.04 -0.70
N ASP A 193 -9.63 13.06 -1.56
CA ASP A 193 -8.48 13.60 -2.29
C ASP A 193 -7.45 14.20 -1.33
N ALA A 194 -7.91 14.89 -0.28
CA ALA A 194 -7.02 15.38 0.78
C ALA A 194 -6.38 14.22 1.57
N GLY A 195 -7.13 13.14 1.77
CA GLY A 195 -6.62 11.91 2.39
C GLY A 195 -5.51 11.25 1.55
N HIS A 196 -5.67 11.17 0.24
CA HIS A 196 -4.64 10.67 -0.67
C HIS A 196 -3.35 11.49 -0.57
N LEU A 197 -3.47 12.83 -0.55
CA LEU A 197 -2.31 13.70 -0.38
C LEU A 197 -1.66 13.52 0.99
N ALA A 198 -2.45 13.47 2.07
CA ALA A 198 -1.93 13.23 3.41
C ALA A 198 -1.17 11.89 3.50
N ALA A 199 -1.74 10.82 2.96
CA ALA A 199 -1.11 9.49 2.90
C ALA A 199 0.22 9.52 2.14
N LEU A 200 0.24 10.16 0.96
CA LEU A 200 1.45 10.31 0.16
C LEU A 200 2.55 11.07 0.91
N LEU A 201 2.22 12.18 1.56
CA LEU A 201 3.17 12.99 2.35
C LEU A 201 3.72 12.21 3.55
N LEU A 202 2.87 11.45 4.26
CA LEU A 202 3.30 10.54 5.33
C LEU A 202 4.30 9.51 4.80
N GLY A 203 4.01 8.92 3.64
CA GLY A 203 4.90 7.97 2.97
C GLY A 203 6.24 8.60 2.56
N LEU A 204 6.23 9.77 1.93
CA LEU A 204 7.45 10.51 1.56
C LEU A 204 8.32 10.78 2.79
N GLY A 205 7.71 11.22 3.90
CA GLY A 205 8.41 11.47 5.16
C GLY A 205 9.02 10.19 5.76
N ALA A 206 8.29 9.08 5.73
CA ALA A 206 8.75 7.79 6.24
C ALA A 206 9.93 7.23 5.41
N GLY A 207 9.86 7.32 4.08
CA GLY A 207 10.91 6.88 3.17
C GLY A 207 12.18 7.73 3.28
N HIS A 208 12.05 9.06 3.42
CA HIS A 208 13.18 9.98 3.55
C HIS A 208 14.00 9.72 4.82
N LYS A 209 13.35 9.48 5.95
CA LYS A 209 14.02 9.19 7.23
C LYS A 209 14.65 7.80 7.28
N GLY A 210 14.46 6.96 6.28
CA GLY A 210 14.90 5.57 6.32
C GLY A 210 14.24 4.77 7.44
N ALA A 211 13.12 5.26 7.98
CA ALA A 211 12.44 4.67 9.13
C ALA A 211 12.08 3.19 8.91
N PHE A 212 11.88 2.81 7.64
CA PHE A 212 11.50 1.46 7.25
C PHE A 212 12.51 0.76 6.33
N THR A 213 13.69 1.36 6.06
CA THR A 213 14.63 0.86 5.04
C THR A 213 15.87 0.15 5.59
N ARG A 214 16.08 0.14 6.91
CA ARG A 214 17.24 -0.54 7.54
C ARG A 214 16.78 -1.79 8.31
N GLY A 215 17.29 -2.90 7.90
CA GLY A 215 17.20 -4.20 8.51
C GLY A 215 17.94 -5.23 7.70
#